data_0d21842a9cb959453bf85bc32b142904
#
_entry.id   0d21842a9cb959453bf85bc32b142904
#
_cell.length_a   1.000
_cell.length_b   1.000
_cell.length_c   1.000
_cell.angle_alpha   90.00
_cell.angle_beta   90.00
_cell.angle_gamma   90.00
#
_symmetry.space_group_name_H-M   'P 1'
#
loop_
_entity.id
_entity.type
_entity.pdbx_description
1 polymer ?
#
loop_
_entity_poly.entity_id
_entity_poly.type
_entity_poly.pdbx_seq_one_letter_code
_entity_poly.pdbx_strand_id
1 'polypeptide(L)'
;MAYSKQLIDHYENPRNVGSMDKTKPNVGTGLVGAPACGDVMKLQIEIENDIIKDAKFKTFGCGSAIASSSLITEMVKGKSLEQATEIKNSEIAEELALPPVKIHCSVLAEDAIKAAIADFKKKRDKVA
;
A
#
# COMPACT_ATOMS: atom_id res chain seq x y z
N MET A 1 15.53 6.19 -18.99
CA MET A 1 14.71 4.99 -18.84
C MET A 1 13.24 5.39 -18.95
N ALA A 2 12.51 4.73 -19.83
CA ALA A 2 11.10 5.05 -20.04
C ALA A 2 10.22 4.32 -19.02
N TYR A 3 9.36 5.04 -18.35
CA TYR A 3 8.36 4.48 -17.44
C TYR A 3 7.06 4.22 -18.19
N SER A 4 6.29 3.23 -17.74
CA SER A 4 5.00 2.92 -18.34
C SER A 4 4.01 4.07 -18.13
N LYS A 5 2.96 4.10 -18.98
CA LYS A 5 1.89 5.11 -18.83
C LYS A 5 1.18 4.96 -17.49
N GLN A 6 0.99 3.74 -17.02
CA GLN A 6 0.36 3.46 -15.75
C GLN A 6 1.18 3.98 -14.57
N LEU A 7 2.50 3.79 -14.61
CA LEU A 7 3.37 4.32 -13.58
C LEU A 7 3.30 5.84 -13.54
N ILE A 8 3.41 6.48 -14.69
CA ILE A 8 3.37 7.94 -14.80
C ILE A 8 2.01 8.46 -14.31
N ASP A 9 0.92 7.81 -14.69
CA ASP A 9 -0.42 8.20 -14.28
C ASP A 9 -0.57 8.12 -12.75
N HIS A 10 -0.13 7.02 -12.14
CA HIS A 10 -0.19 6.88 -10.68
C HIS A 10 0.72 7.85 -9.95
N TYR A 11 1.83 8.24 -10.57
CA TYR A 11 2.72 9.23 -9.99
C TYR A 11 2.17 10.66 -10.10
N GLU A 12 1.66 11.03 -11.26
CA GLU A 12 1.13 12.37 -11.50
C GLU A 12 -0.24 12.60 -10.88
N ASN A 13 -1.07 11.54 -10.86
CA ASN A 13 -2.43 11.59 -10.33
C ASN A 13 -2.63 10.48 -9.30
N PRO A 14 -1.89 10.51 -8.18
CA PRO A 14 -2.00 9.43 -7.19
C PRO A 14 -3.40 9.37 -6.59
N ARG A 15 -3.89 8.13 -6.44
CA ARG A 15 -5.21 7.87 -5.88
C ARG A 15 -5.08 7.61 -4.40
N ASN A 16 -6.13 8.03 -3.66
CA ASN A 16 -6.24 7.68 -2.24
C ASN A 16 -5.11 8.22 -1.37
N VAL A 17 -4.58 9.38 -1.72
CA VAL A 17 -3.57 10.07 -0.89
C VAL A 17 -4.27 10.63 0.34
N GLY A 18 -3.67 10.43 1.50
CA GLY A 18 -4.20 10.96 2.73
C GLY A 18 -3.89 10.12 3.94
N SER A 19 -4.60 10.39 5.03
CA SER A 19 -4.44 9.67 6.28
C SER A 19 -5.78 9.39 6.91
N MET A 20 -5.83 8.33 7.72
CA MET A 20 -6.99 7.97 8.53
C MET A 20 -6.59 8.07 10.00
N ASP A 21 -7.58 8.12 10.88
CA ASP A 21 -7.35 8.13 12.33
C ASP A 21 -6.85 6.74 12.77
N LYS A 22 -5.56 6.66 13.06
CA LYS A 22 -4.91 5.41 13.47
C LYS A 22 -5.41 4.86 14.80
N THR A 23 -6.14 5.66 15.58
CA THR A 23 -6.67 5.22 16.86
C THR A 23 -7.98 4.45 16.73
N LYS A 24 -8.63 4.51 15.57
CA LYS A 24 -9.87 3.78 15.34
C LYS A 24 -9.61 2.27 15.26
N PRO A 25 -10.45 1.45 15.92
CA PRO A 25 -10.24 0.00 15.95
C PRO A 25 -10.39 -0.69 14.59
N ASN A 26 -11.07 -0.06 13.64
CA ASN A 26 -11.26 -0.62 12.30
C ASN A 26 -10.23 -0.13 11.29
N VAL A 27 -9.24 0.64 11.73
CA VAL A 27 -8.16 1.14 10.85
C VAL A 27 -6.86 0.41 11.16
N GLY A 28 -6.27 -0.19 10.14
CA GLY A 28 -4.94 -0.77 10.23
C GLY A 28 -3.92 0.15 9.57
N THR A 29 -2.77 0.33 10.22
CA THR A 29 -1.70 1.18 9.73
C THR A 29 -0.43 0.38 9.54
N GLY A 30 0.13 0.43 8.33
CA GLY A 30 1.43 -0.14 8.03
C GLY A 30 2.40 0.98 7.67
N LEU A 31 3.56 0.96 8.33
CA LEU A 31 4.62 1.92 8.05
C LEU A 31 5.90 1.13 7.76
N VAL A 32 6.41 1.28 6.56
CA VAL A 32 7.62 0.58 6.12
C VAL A 32 8.56 1.57 5.47
N GLY A 33 9.84 1.21 5.43
CA GLY A 33 10.83 2.09 4.83
C GLY A 33 12.02 1.34 4.29
N ALA A 34 12.70 1.97 3.34
CA ALA A 34 13.98 1.52 2.82
C ALA A 34 14.96 2.68 3.00
N PRO A 35 15.58 2.79 4.18
CA PRO A 35 16.46 3.94 4.49
C PRO A 35 17.56 4.16 3.48
N ALA A 36 18.09 3.08 2.90
CA ALA A 36 19.13 3.18 1.88
C ALA A 36 18.69 3.93 0.63
N CYS A 37 17.37 3.93 0.34
CA CYS A 37 16.79 4.61 -0.81
C CYS A 37 16.03 5.86 -0.43
N GLY A 38 15.89 6.14 0.87
CA GLY A 38 15.14 7.29 1.36
C GLY A 38 13.63 7.16 1.21
N ASP A 39 13.13 5.96 0.92
CA ASP A 39 11.70 5.73 0.73
C ASP A 39 11.03 5.38 2.06
N VAL A 40 9.93 6.04 2.37
CA VAL A 40 9.08 5.72 3.52
C VAL A 40 7.64 5.65 3.03
N MET A 41 6.97 4.55 3.32
CA MET A 41 5.62 4.31 2.85
C MET A 41 4.70 4.03 4.04
N LYS A 42 3.66 4.84 4.19
CA LYS A 42 2.60 4.63 5.17
C LYS A 42 1.34 4.25 4.42
N LEU A 43 0.73 3.13 4.81
CA LEU A 43 -0.49 2.65 4.22
C LEU A 43 -1.51 2.41 5.33
N GLN A 44 -2.73 2.93 5.13
CA GLN A 44 -3.81 2.74 6.08
C GLN A 44 -5.02 2.14 5.38
N ILE A 45 -5.67 1.19 6.05
CA ILE A 45 -6.86 0.53 5.53
C ILE A 45 -7.97 0.61 6.57
N GLU A 46 -9.20 0.83 6.08
CA GLU A 46 -10.39 0.79 6.91
C GLU A 46 -11.16 -0.47 6.58
N ILE A 47 -11.47 -1.27 7.59
CA ILE A 47 -12.07 -2.59 7.40
C ILE A 47 -13.47 -2.62 8.00
N GLU A 48 -14.40 -3.21 7.24
CA GLU A 48 -15.77 -3.43 7.69
C GLU A 48 -16.20 -4.82 7.21
N ASN A 49 -16.62 -5.69 8.14
CA ASN A 49 -17.04 -7.08 7.83
C ASN A 49 -15.94 -7.86 7.09
N ASP A 50 -14.69 -7.72 7.54
CA ASP A 50 -13.51 -8.36 6.94
C ASP A 50 -13.23 -7.95 5.49
N ILE A 51 -13.88 -6.87 5.02
CA ILE A 51 -13.65 -6.30 3.69
C ILE A 51 -12.97 -4.94 3.85
N ILE A 52 -11.98 -4.67 3.02
CA ILE A 52 -11.31 -3.37 3.01
C ILE A 52 -12.23 -2.37 2.32
N LYS A 53 -12.84 -1.51 3.11
CA LYS A 53 -13.78 -0.50 2.65
C LYS A 53 -13.08 0.69 2.01
N ASP A 54 -11.95 1.09 2.56
CA ASP A 54 -11.17 2.22 2.07
C ASP A 54 -9.70 1.99 2.35
N ALA A 55 -8.85 2.65 1.57
CA ALA A 55 -7.41 2.60 1.75
C ALA A 55 -6.84 3.96 1.40
N LYS A 56 -5.85 4.41 2.19
CA LYS A 56 -5.16 5.67 1.94
C LYS A 56 -3.67 5.49 2.19
N PHE A 57 -2.87 6.32 1.53
CA PHE A 57 -1.43 6.25 1.71
C PHE A 57 -0.81 7.62 1.82
N LYS A 58 0.36 7.64 2.40
CA LYS A 58 1.24 8.81 2.40
C LYS A 58 2.67 8.29 2.28
N THR A 59 3.32 8.63 1.19
CA THR A 59 4.63 8.08 0.86
C THR A 59 5.62 9.20 0.57
N PHE A 60 6.80 9.09 1.14
CA PHE A 60 7.92 9.97 0.85
C PHE A 60 8.99 9.13 0.15
N GLY A 61 9.39 9.54 -1.04
CA GLY A 61 10.37 8.79 -1.81
C GLY A 61 10.27 9.06 -3.30
N CYS A 62 10.73 8.12 -4.10
CA CYS A 62 10.76 8.27 -5.55
C CYS A 62 9.36 8.11 -6.16
N GLY A 63 9.24 8.49 -7.44
CA GLY A 63 7.98 8.36 -8.16
C GLY A 63 7.45 6.94 -8.23
N SER A 64 8.34 5.94 -8.31
CA SER A 64 7.94 4.53 -8.32
C SER A 64 7.35 4.10 -6.98
N ALA A 65 7.85 4.63 -5.86
CA ALA A 65 7.29 4.35 -4.54
C ALA A 65 5.88 4.94 -4.41
N ILE A 66 5.68 6.17 -4.88
CA ILE A 66 4.38 6.82 -4.88
C ILE A 66 3.40 6.06 -5.78
N ALA A 67 3.84 5.69 -6.98
CA ALA A 67 3.00 4.94 -7.92
C ALA A 67 2.61 3.58 -7.36
N SER A 68 3.55 2.86 -6.74
CA SER A 68 3.28 1.56 -6.13
C SER A 68 2.28 1.68 -4.98
N SER A 69 2.41 2.71 -4.15
CA SER A 69 1.46 2.99 -3.07
C SER A 69 0.06 3.27 -3.61
N SER A 70 -0.02 4.12 -4.63
CA SER A 70 -1.29 4.46 -5.27
C SER A 70 -1.97 3.21 -5.84
N LEU A 71 -1.23 2.39 -6.56
CA LEU A 71 -1.78 1.18 -7.16
C LEU A 71 -2.27 0.19 -6.10
N ILE A 72 -1.48 -0.06 -5.05
CA ILE A 72 -1.87 -1.02 -4.02
C ILE A 72 -3.17 -0.58 -3.31
N THR A 73 -3.38 0.72 -3.11
CA THR A 73 -4.62 1.19 -2.52
C THR A 73 -5.82 0.86 -3.39
N GLU A 74 -5.67 0.98 -4.71
CA GLU A 74 -6.74 0.60 -5.64
C GLU A 74 -6.96 -0.91 -5.67
N MET A 75 -5.89 -1.69 -5.61
CA MET A 75 -5.98 -3.14 -5.66
C MET A 75 -6.68 -3.75 -4.45
N VAL A 76 -6.51 -3.15 -3.27
CA VAL A 76 -7.05 -3.73 -2.03
C VAL A 76 -8.47 -3.29 -1.71
N LYS A 77 -8.94 -2.17 -2.24
CA LYS A 77 -10.30 -1.70 -1.99
C LYS A 77 -11.32 -2.72 -2.49
N GLY A 78 -12.26 -3.07 -1.62
CA GLY A 78 -13.31 -4.03 -1.94
C GLY A 78 -12.89 -5.49 -1.81
N LYS A 79 -11.64 -5.76 -1.45
CA LYS A 79 -11.15 -7.12 -1.25
C LYS A 79 -11.22 -7.50 0.23
N SER A 80 -11.34 -8.82 0.48
CA SER A 80 -11.25 -9.33 1.85
C SER A 80 -9.81 -9.25 2.35
N LEU A 81 -9.63 -9.35 3.66
CA LEU A 81 -8.29 -9.38 4.25
C LEU A 81 -7.44 -10.51 3.68
N GLU A 82 -8.04 -11.67 3.46
CA GLU A 82 -7.34 -12.82 2.89
C GLU A 82 -6.86 -12.54 1.47
N GLN A 83 -7.73 -11.96 0.65
CA GLN A 83 -7.37 -11.59 -0.73
C GLN A 83 -6.26 -10.57 -0.76
N ALA A 84 -6.30 -9.59 0.15
CA ALA A 84 -5.27 -8.57 0.23
C ALA A 84 -3.91 -9.14 0.65
N THR A 85 -3.89 -10.12 1.55
CA THR A 85 -2.62 -10.75 1.97
C THR A 85 -2.01 -11.61 0.86
N GLU A 86 -2.78 -12.02 -0.12
CA GLU A 86 -2.29 -12.81 -1.24
C GLU A 86 -1.68 -11.97 -2.36
N ILE A 87 -1.84 -10.66 -2.31
CA ILE A 87 -1.24 -9.76 -3.30
C ILE A 87 0.28 -9.82 -3.18
N LYS A 88 0.94 -10.05 -4.31
CA LYS A 88 2.39 -10.16 -4.37
C LYS A 88 3.00 -8.96 -5.08
N ASN A 89 4.23 -8.63 -4.69
CA ASN A 89 4.94 -7.51 -5.30
C ASN A 89 5.11 -7.70 -6.81
N SER A 90 5.16 -8.93 -7.30
CA SER A 90 5.26 -9.20 -8.74
C SER A 90 4.05 -8.65 -9.51
N GLU A 91 2.85 -8.69 -8.92
CA GLU A 91 1.65 -8.13 -9.54
C GLU A 91 1.76 -6.61 -9.70
N ILE A 92 2.29 -5.94 -8.69
CA ILE A 92 2.49 -4.49 -8.72
C ILE A 92 3.56 -4.14 -9.76
N ALA A 93 4.67 -4.87 -9.74
CA ALA A 93 5.77 -4.64 -10.67
C ALA A 93 5.34 -4.84 -12.13
N GLU A 94 4.52 -5.85 -12.40
CA GLU A 94 4.01 -6.10 -13.74
C GLU A 94 3.04 -5.02 -14.19
N GLU A 95 2.09 -4.65 -13.34
CA GLU A 95 1.07 -3.66 -13.67
C GLU A 95 1.70 -2.31 -14.01
N LEU A 96 2.72 -1.91 -13.26
CA LEU A 96 3.42 -0.63 -13.47
C LEU A 96 4.59 -0.77 -14.46
N ALA A 97 4.93 -1.98 -14.86
CA ALA A 97 6.11 -2.26 -15.66
C ALA A 97 7.36 -1.62 -15.06
N LEU A 98 7.61 -1.91 -13.78
CA LEU A 98 8.71 -1.30 -13.04
C LEU A 98 10.07 -1.71 -13.60
N PRO A 99 10.99 -0.76 -13.77
CA PRO A 99 12.37 -1.10 -14.12
C PRO A 99 13.01 -1.96 -13.02
N PRO A 100 13.99 -2.84 -13.36
CA PRO A 100 14.61 -3.70 -12.35
C PRO A 100 15.14 -2.97 -11.12
N VAL A 101 15.68 -1.76 -11.28
CA VAL A 101 16.23 -0.97 -10.19
C VAL A 101 15.13 -0.42 -9.26
N LYS A 102 13.87 -0.50 -9.65
CA LYS A 102 12.73 0.01 -8.88
C LYS A 102 11.81 -1.07 -8.34
N ILE A 103 12.14 -2.34 -8.53
CA ILE A 103 11.33 -3.46 -8.03
C ILE A 103 11.16 -3.37 -6.50
N HIS A 104 12.14 -2.84 -5.79
CA HIS A 104 12.04 -2.69 -4.33
C HIS A 104 10.82 -1.86 -3.90
N CYS A 105 10.33 -0.96 -4.74
CA CYS A 105 9.15 -0.15 -4.43
C CYS A 105 7.90 -1.03 -4.36
N SER A 106 7.79 -2.04 -5.22
CA SER A 106 6.68 -2.98 -5.17
C SER A 106 6.75 -3.87 -3.93
N VAL A 107 7.97 -4.24 -3.51
CA VAL A 107 8.17 -5.00 -2.28
C VAL A 107 7.73 -4.19 -1.06
N LEU A 108 8.07 -2.90 -1.02
CA LEU A 108 7.61 -2.01 0.04
C LEU A 108 6.09 -1.94 0.10
N ALA A 109 5.42 -1.84 -1.05
CA ALA A 109 3.95 -1.79 -1.09
C ALA A 109 3.33 -3.08 -0.56
N GLU A 110 3.88 -4.23 -0.93
CA GLU A 110 3.43 -5.51 -0.41
C GLU A 110 3.62 -5.58 1.11
N ASP A 111 4.79 -5.17 1.60
CA ASP A 111 5.08 -5.17 3.02
C ASP A 111 4.17 -4.19 3.78
N ALA A 112 3.88 -3.04 3.20
CA ALA A 112 3.01 -2.04 3.81
C ALA A 112 1.59 -2.56 4.00
N ILE A 113 1.03 -3.23 3.00
CA ILE A 113 -0.33 -3.78 3.13
C ILE A 113 -0.37 -4.92 4.15
N LYS A 114 0.65 -5.76 4.18
CA LYS A 114 0.73 -6.82 5.17
C LYS A 114 0.87 -6.26 6.58
N ALA A 115 1.66 -5.21 6.75
CA ALA A 115 1.81 -4.53 8.04
C ALA A 115 0.50 -3.88 8.49
N ALA A 116 -0.23 -3.27 7.57
CA ALA A 116 -1.52 -2.64 7.88
C ALA A 116 -2.55 -3.70 8.33
N ILE A 117 -2.59 -4.83 7.64
CA ILE A 117 -3.50 -5.94 7.99
C ILE A 117 -3.12 -6.51 9.37
N ALA A 118 -1.83 -6.69 9.62
CA ALA A 118 -1.36 -7.20 10.91
C ALA A 118 -1.73 -6.24 12.05
N ASP A 119 -1.60 -4.94 11.85
CA ASP A 119 -1.99 -3.93 12.82
C ASP A 119 -3.48 -3.99 13.12
N PHE A 120 -4.30 -4.12 12.08
CA PHE A 120 -5.75 -4.27 12.26
C PHE A 120 -6.11 -5.53 13.06
N LYS A 121 -5.51 -6.67 12.73
CA LYS A 121 -5.76 -7.92 13.43
C LYS A 121 -5.37 -7.83 14.91
N LYS A 122 -4.27 -7.16 15.19
CA LYS A 122 -3.79 -6.94 16.54
C LYS A 122 -4.78 -6.11 17.35
N LYS A 123 -5.32 -5.05 16.76
CA LYS A 123 -6.35 -4.22 17.39
C LYS A 123 -7.62 -5.00 17.65
N ARG A 124 -8.06 -5.78 16.67
CA ARG A 124 -9.25 -6.62 16.79
C ARG A 124 -9.12 -7.61 17.93
N ASP A 125 -7.96 -8.25 18.05
CA ASP A 125 -7.71 -9.25 19.10
C ASP A 125 -7.69 -8.60 20.49
N LYS A 126 -7.24 -7.36 20.60
CA LYS A 126 -7.24 -6.63 21.86
C LYS A 126 -8.64 -6.22 22.32
N VAL A 127 -9.54 -5.96 21.38
CA VAL A 127 -10.91 -5.54 21.67
C VAL A 127 -11.81 -6.74 21.96
N ALA A 128 -11.46 -7.88 21.46
CA ALA A 128 -12.17 -9.13 21.73
C ALA A 128 -11.87 -9.70 23.15
#